data_2cc02ed19b3e084b2391d9a5493b097e
#
_entry.id   2cc02ed19b3e084b2391d9a5493b097e
#
_cell.length_a   1.000
_cell.length_b   1.000
_cell.length_c   1.000
_cell.angle_alpha   90.00
_cell.angle_beta   90.00
_cell.angle_gamma   90.00
#
_symmetry.space_group_name_H-M   'P 1'
#
loop_
_entity.id
_entity.type
_entity.pdbx_description
1 polymer ?
#
loop_
_entity_poly.entity_id
_entity_poly.type
_entity_poly.pdbx_seq_one_letter_code
_entity_poly.pdbx_strand_id
1 'polypeptide(L)'
;MAAEPGSLWSTASAILGEPPAKKRKKEVQTPQPEEFAAFFSLLEDSHVKLFLARDSCFMISDKYLLAMVLEYFRRARISIEKYRKYFFPALFLANQMEEEGKCLREIYAWDLGANWKWKTEDLHERRNELLLRLGFRTWVDRDTCVLIMAKHRLYWAWARDRRIHHGWAIRSRDAQELTINGPWRIPPPCSRCNTDLILPCKRKGQTDIKVAPGTAES
;
A
#
# COMPACT_ATOMS: atom_id res chain seq x y z
N MET A 1 37.09 -35.90 -65.49
CA MET A 1 37.28 -36.00 -64.02
C MET A 1 36.70 -34.76 -63.41
N ALA A 2 35.48 -34.85 -62.94
CA ALA A 2 34.70 -33.78 -62.28
C ALA A 2 34.92 -33.82 -60.78
N ALA A 3 35.35 -32.67 -60.22
CA ALA A 3 35.49 -32.50 -58.78
C ALA A 3 34.15 -32.05 -58.17
N GLU A 4 33.66 -32.80 -57.19
CA GLU A 4 32.48 -32.51 -56.36
C GLU A 4 32.73 -31.29 -55.45
N PRO A 5 31.78 -30.36 -55.30
CA PRO A 5 31.91 -29.26 -54.33
C PRO A 5 31.44 -29.77 -52.96
N GLY A 6 32.39 -29.90 -52.02
CA GLY A 6 32.13 -30.26 -50.64
C GLY A 6 31.26 -29.22 -49.91
N SER A 7 30.30 -29.75 -49.13
CA SER A 7 29.30 -29.03 -48.37
C SER A 7 29.87 -28.16 -47.24
N LEU A 8 29.68 -26.84 -47.38
CA LEU A 8 30.04 -25.81 -46.36
C LEU A 8 28.90 -25.51 -45.35
N TRP A 9 27.97 -26.44 -45.14
CA TRP A 9 26.78 -26.19 -44.33
C TRP A 9 26.78 -26.84 -42.94
N SER A 10 27.92 -27.40 -42.49
CA SER A 10 27.94 -28.22 -41.26
C SER A 10 28.46 -27.52 -39.96
N THR A 11 28.72 -26.20 -39.97
CA THR A 11 29.30 -25.53 -38.79
C THR A 11 28.49 -24.37 -38.21
N ALA A 12 27.25 -24.14 -38.66
CA ALA A 12 26.41 -23.04 -38.15
C ALA A 12 25.46 -23.42 -37.03
N SER A 13 25.45 -24.67 -36.53
CA SER A 13 24.46 -25.15 -35.55
C SER A 13 24.93 -25.14 -34.07
N ALA A 14 26.14 -24.64 -33.79
CA ALA A 14 26.72 -24.73 -32.44
C ALA A 14 26.74 -23.42 -31.62
N ILE A 15 26.12 -22.33 -32.14
CA ILE A 15 26.15 -21.02 -31.42
C ILE A 15 24.76 -20.54 -30.96
N LEU A 16 23.73 -21.35 -31.10
CA LEU A 16 22.45 -21.05 -30.45
C LEU A 16 22.48 -21.63 -29.02
N GLY A 17 22.97 -20.80 -28.10
CA GLY A 17 22.85 -21.09 -26.67
C GLY A 17 21.39 -21.41 -26.31
N GLU A 18 21.18 -22.43 -25.49
CA GLU A 18 19.87 -22.79 -25.00
C GLU A 18 19.11 -21.56 -24.47
N PRO A 19 17.81 -21.39 -24.78
CA PRO A 19 17.03 -20.29 -24.23
C PRO A 19 17.05 -20.36 -22.71
N PRO A 20 17.24 -19.22 -22.00
CA PRO A 20 17.35 -19.20 -20.55
C PRO A 20 16.14 -19.90 -19.93
N ALA A 21 16.39 -20.90 -19.10
CA ALA A 21 15.36 -21.66 -18.40
C ALA A 21 14.35 -20.70 -17.78
N LYS A 22 13.07 -20.82 -18.15
CA LYS A 22 11.99 -20.03 -17.59
C LYS A 22 12.04 -20.14 -16.07
N LYS A 23 12.39 -19.04 -15.38
CA LYS A 23 12.38 -18.96 -13.92
C LYS A 23 11.00 -19.45 -13.47
N ARG A 24 10.93 -20.58 -12.76
CA ARG A 24 9.71 -21.08 -12.15
C ARG A 24 9.07 -19.94 -11.37
N LYS A 25 7.87 -19.52 -11.76
CA LYS A 25 7.07 -18.56 -10.98
C LYS A 25 6.94 -19.17 -9.58
N LYS A 26 7.48 -18.49 -8.57
CA LYS A 26 7.35 -18.90 -7.18
C LYS A 26 5.85 -18.93 -6.89
N GLU A 27 5.34 -20.10 -6.50
CA GLU A 27 3.93 -20.25 -6.16
C GLU A 27 3.59 -19.24 -5.06
N VAL A 28 2.62 -18.37 -5.32
CA VAL A 28 2.21 -17.34 -4.37
C VAL A 28 1.42 -18.04 -3.27
N GLN A 29 2.03 -18.19 -2.11
CA GLN A 29 1.35 -18.72 -0.93
C GLN A 29 0.27 -17.73 -0.50
N THR A 30 -0.98 -18.17 -0.47
CA THR A 30 -2.12 -17.40 0.07
C THR A 30 -2.33 -17.73 1.54
N PRO A 31 -2.98 -16.83 2.31
CA PRO A 31 -3.36 -17.11 3.69
C PRO A 31 -4.18 -18.40 3.82
N GLN A 32 -4.06 -19.08 4.96
CA GLN A 32 -4.80 -20.30 5.26
C GLN A 32 -6.24 -19.97 5.67
N PRO A 33 -7.19 -20.93 5.61
CA PRO A 33 -8.58 -20.69 5.99
C PRO A 33 -8.74 -20.13 7.40
N GLU A 34 -7.93 -20.58 8.35
CA GLU A 34 -7.96 -20.13 9.76
C GLU A 34 -7.50 -18.67 9.86
N GLU A 35 -6.49 -18.26 9.06
CA GLU A 35 -5.99 -16.89 9.02
C GLU A 35 -7.06 -15.95 8.45
N PHE A 36 -7.80 -16.39 7.41
CA PHE A 36 -8.95 -15.65 6.88
C PHE A 36 -10.05 -15.51 7.93
N ALA A 37 -10.45 -16.61 8.58
CA ALA A 37 -11.51 -16.59 9.57
C ALA A 37 -11.18 -15.65 10.73
N ALA A 38 -9.93 -15.70 11.23
CA ALA A 38 -9.47 -14.82 12.30
C ALA A 38 -9.41 -13.35 11.86
N PHE A 39 -8.96 -13.09 10.63
CA PHE A 39 -8.91 -11.74 10.08
C PHE A 39 -10.30 -11.16 9.90
N PHE A 40 -11.25 -11.93 9.39
CA PHE A 40 -12.64 -11.48 9.26
C PHE A 40 -13.28 -11.24 10.61
N SER A 41 -13.05 -12.12 11.59
CA SER A 41 -13.49 -11.89 12.97
C SER A 41 -12.91 -10.60 13.56
N LEU A 42 -11.64 -10.29 13.28
CA LEU A 42 -11.02 -9.02 13.66
C LEU A 42 -11.69 -7.81 13.01
N LEU A 43 -12.05 -7.87 11.73
CA LEU A 43 -12.74 -6.77 11.05
C LEU A 43 -14.17 -6.56 11.57
N GLU A 44 -14.79 -7.57 12.19
CA GLU A 44 -16.08 -7.47 12.87
C GLU A 44 -15.95 -7.04 14.36
N ASP A 45 -14.74 -6.94 14.90
CA ASP A 45 -14.53 -6.36 16.23
C ASP A 45 -15.11 -4.95 16.29
N SER A 46 -15.82 -4.62 17.35
CA SER A 46 -16.56 -3.36 17.47
C SER A 46 -15.68 -2.11 17.27
N HIS A 47 -14.46 -2.13 17.79
CA HIS A 47 -13.52 -1.02 17.70
C HIS A 47 -12.97 -0.88 16.27
N VAL A 48 -12.54 -1.98 15.65
CA VAL A 48 -12.04 -2.00 14.27
C VAL A 48 -13.17 -1.62 13.30
N LYS A 49 -14.35 -2.19 13.49
CA LYS A 49 -15.53 -1.89 12.66
C LYS A 49 -15.93 -0.42 12.71
N LEU A 50 -15.88 0.20 13.90
CA LEU A 50 -16.15 1.62 14.03
C LEU A 50 -15.07 2.49 13.34
N PHE A 51 -13.81 2.13 13.44
CA PHE A 51 -12.73 2.76 12.69
C PHE A 51 -13.00 2.69 11.18
N LEU A 52 -13.27 1.50 10.65
CA LEU A 52 -13.54 1.29 9.24
C LEU A 52 -14.77 2.06 8.75
N ALA A 53 -15.81 2.17 9.59
CA ALA A 53 -17.00 2.96 9.28
C ALA A 53 -16.70 4.47 9.20
N ARG A 54 -15.78 4.97 10.01
CA ARG A 54 -15.36 6.39 9.96
C ARG A 54 -14.54 6.73 8.74
N ASP A 55 -13.75 5.81 8.22
CA ASP A 55 -13.07 5.96 6.93
C ASP A 55 -14.07 5.73 5.77
N SER A 56 -15.03 6.61 5.64
CA SER A 56 -16.15 6.50 4.70
C SER A 56 -15.71 6.51 3.24
N CYS A 57 -14.57 7.11 2.93
CA CYS A 57 -14.00 7.19 1.59
C CYS A 57 -12.91 6.14 1.33
N PHE A 58 -12.65 5.27 2.29
CA PHE A 58 -11.71 4.15 2.18
C PHE A 58 -10.26 4.62 1.93
N MET A 59 -9.92 5.82 2.43
CA MET A 59 -8.62 6.42 2.14
C MET A 59 -7.46 5.71 2.85
N ILE A 60 -7.69 5.26 4.07
CA ILE A 60 -6.67 4.63 4.93
C ILE A 60 -6.93 3.15 5.17
N SER A 61 -8.06 2.62 4.67
CA SER A 61 -8.46 1.22 4.85
C SER A 61 -9.24 0.68 3.64
N ASP A 62 -8.72 0.90 2.44
CA ASP A 62 -9.29 0.30 1.24
C ASP A 62 -9.00 -1.22 1.18
N LYS A 63 -9.62 -1.90 0.22
CA LYS A 63 -9.48 -3.34 0.05
C LYS A 63 -8.04 -3.81 -0.16
N TYR A 64 -7.19 -3.02 -0.84
CA TYR A 64 -5.80 -3.39 -1.06
C TYR A 64 -4.98 -3.25 0.22
N LEU A 65 -5.18 -2.16 0.97
CA LEU A 65 -4.53 -1.96 2.27
C LEU A 65 -4.91 -3.07 3.27
N LEU A 66 -6.20 -3.46 3.30
CA LEU A 66 -6.65 -4.57 4.14
C LEU A 66 -6.08 -5.92 3.70
N ALA A 67 -5.98 -6.17 2.39
CA ALA A 67 -5.34 -7.37 1.87
C ALA A 67 -3.82 -7.40 2.20
N MET A 68 -3.15 -6.25 2.14
CA MET A 68 -1.75 -6.12 2.56
C MET A 68 -1.57 -6.42 4.05
N VAL A 69 -2.47 -5.96 4.91
CA VAL A 69 -2.43 -6.27 6.36
C VAL A 69 -2.49 -7.77 6.59
N LEU A 70 -3.43 -8.47 5.94
CA LEU A 70 -3.54 -9.93 6.05
C LEU A 70 -2.27 -10.63 5.54
N GLU A 71 -1.71 -10.17 4.42
CA GLU A 71 -0.47 -10.71 3.88
C GLU A 71 0.73 -10.45 4.82
N TYR A 72 0.78 -9.30 5.48
CA TYR A 72 1.80 -9.03 6.49
C TYR A 72 1.70 -9.98 7.67
N PHE A 73 0.48 -10.27 8.17
CA PHE A 73 0.30 -11.23 9.24
C PHE A 73 0.82 -12.61 8.87
N ARG A 74 0.48 -13.07 7.66
CA ARG A 74 0.96 -14.34 7.13
C ARG A 74 2.49 -14.38 7.00
N ARG A 75 3.10 -13.38 6.33
CA ARG A 75 4.54 -13.32 6.09
C ARG A 75 5.34 -13.20 7.38
N ALA A 76 4.88 -12.38 8.31
CA ALA A 76 5.50 -12.17 9.61
C ALA A 76 5.20 -13.29 10.62
N ARG A 77 4.37 -14.27 10.23
CA ARG A 77 3.91 -15.37 11.10
C ARG A 77 3.35 -14.86 12.42
N ILE A 78 2.48 -13.85 12.34
CA ILE A 78 1.78 -13.32 13.50
C ILE A 78 0.74 -14.37 13.91
N SER A 79 0.78 -14.79 15.19
CA SER A 79 -0.25 -15.70 15.71
C SER A 79 -1.62 -15.01 15.76
N ILE A 80 -2.67 -15.78 15.54
CA ILE A 80 -4.06 -15.29 15.40
C ILE A 80 -4.48 -14.43 16.60
N GLU A 81 -4.09 -14.82 17.82
CA GLU A 81 -4.42 -14.11 19.07
C GLU A 81 -3.80 -12.70 19.12
N LYS A 82 -2.77 -12.45 18.30
CA LYS A 82 -2.07 -11.17 18.22
C LYS A 82 -2.59 -10.27 17.10
N TYR A 83 -3.51 -10.72 16.26
CA TYR A 83 -4.02 -9.95 15.13
C TYR A 83 -4.55 -8.59 15.57
N ARG A 84 -5.32 -8.54 16.67
CA ARG A 84 -5.83 -7.27 17.23
C ARG A 84 -4.70 -6.30 17.62
N LYS A 85 -3.63 -6.80 18.26
CA LYS A 85 -2.47 -6.00 18.67
C LYS A 85 -1.74 -5.37 17.48
N TYR A 86 -1.66 -6.11 16.37
CA TYR A 86 -0.86 -5.68 15.21
C TYR A 86 -1.69 -5.07 14.08
N PHE A 87 -3.02 -5.00 14.19
CA PHE A 87 -3.87 -4.49 13.11
C PHE A 87 -3.51 -3.06 12.71
N PHE A 88 -3.55 -2.13 13.66
CA PHE A 88 -3.24 -0.73 13.37
C PHE A 88 -1.76 -0.50 13.01
N PRO A 89 -0.76 -1.10 13.66
CA PRO A 89 0.62 -1.05 13.20
C PRO A 89 0.83 -1.59 11.78
N ALA A 90 0.16 -2.68 11.40
CA ALA A 90 0.24 -3.24 10.05
C ALA A 90 -0.46 -2.34 9.03
N LEU A 91 -1.63 -1.80 9.36
CA LEU A 91 -2.35 -0.86 8.50
C LEU A 91 -1.56 0.46 8.33
N PHE A 92 -0.91 0.93 9.38
CA PHE A 92 -0.01 2.08 9.33
C PHE A 92 1.16 1.81 8.36
N LEU A 93 1.79 0.64 8.48
CA LEU A 93 2.87 0.23 7.58
C LEU A 93 2.39 0.10 6.13
N ALA A 94 1.23 -0.51 5.88
CA ALA A 94 0.65 -0.63 4.54
C ALA A 94 0.41 0.75 3.91
N ASN A 95 -0.14 1.69 4.67
CA ASN A 95 -0.33 3.06 4.21
C ASN A 95 1.01 3.76 3.92
N GLN A 96 2.06 3.55 4.74
CA GLN A 96 3.38 4.11 4.46
C GLN A 96 4.00 3.59 3.16
N MET A 97 3.67 2.35 2.77
CA MET A 97 4.20 1.74 1.55
C MET A 97 3.46 2.22 0.29
N GLU A 98 2.16 2.48 0.40
CA GLU A 98 1.32 2.83 -0.75
C GLU A 98 1.09 4.33 -0.90
N GLU A 99 1.17 5.09 0.20
CA GLU A 99 0.72 6.47 0.26
C GLU A 99 1.83 7.40 0.77
N GLU A 100 2.56 8.01 -0.12
CA GLU A 100 3.47 9.08 0.25
C GLU A 100 2.69 10.36 0.65
N GLY A 101 3.03 10.91 1.82
CA GLY A 101 2.50 12.20 2.25
C GLY A 101 1.15 12.19 2.95
N LYS A 102 0.52 11.04 3.16
CA LYS A 102 -0.73 10.94 3.92
C LYS A 102 -0.54 11.24 5.40
N CYS A 103 -1.50 11.96 5.95
CA CYS A 103 -1.57 12.18 7.40
C CYS A 103 -2.22 10.99 8.08
N LEU A 104 -1.41 10.12 8.70
CA LEU A 104 -1.87 8.91 9.39
C LEU A 104 -2.28 9.16 10.84
N ARG A 105 -2.61 10.42 11.20
CA ARG A 105 -2.99 10.79 12.58
C ARG A 105 -4.19 10.02 13.11
N GLU A 106 -5.11 9.68 12.24
CA GLU A 106 -6.29 8.92 12.63
C GLU A 106 -5.92 7.53 13.16
N ILE A 107 -4.96 6.85 12.51
CA ILE A 107 -4.52 5.52 12.96
C ILE A 107 -3.94 5.58 14.37
N TYR A 108 -3.17 6.63 14.71
CA TYR A 108 -2.65 6.79 16.07
C TYR A 108 -3.77 6.89 17.10
N ALA A 109 -4.78 7.71 16.83
CA ALA A 109 -5.87 7.91 17.77
C ALA A 109 -6.67 6.62 18.02
N TRP A 110 -6.86 5.81 16.98
CA TRP A 110 -7.57 4.53 17.08
C TRP A 110 -6.76 3.43 17.76
N ASP A 111 -5.46 3.40 17.55
CA ASP A 111 -4.58 2.41 18.16
C ASP A 111 -4.25 2.72 19.62
N LEU A 112 -3.98 4.00 19.93
CA LEU A 112 -3.40 4.44 21.20
C LEU A 112 -4.41 5.18 22.12
N GLY A 113 -5.60 5.49 21.60
CA GLY A 113 -6.66 6.19 22.34
C GLY A 113 -6.43 7.70 22.49
N ALA A 114 -7.13 8.32 23.43
CA ALA A 114 -7.18 9.79 23.59
C ALA A 114 -5.79 10.45 23.78
N ASN A 115 -4.88 9.76 24.44
CA ASN A 115 -3.54 10.26 24.76
C ASN A 115 -2.48 9.89 23.70
N TRP A 116 -2.89 9.55 22.49
CA TRP A 116 -2.01 9.07 21.43
C TRP A 116 -0.79 9.95 21.14
N LYS A 117 -0.91 11.27 21.32
CA LYS A 117 0.19 12.23 21.05
C LYS A 117 1.44 11.95 21.86
N TRP A 118 1.28 11.36 23.05
CA TRP A 118 2.36 11.03 23.97
C TRP A 118 2.81 9.57 23.89
N LYS A 119 2.10 8.75 23.09
CA LYS A 119 2.32 7.30 22.97
C LYS A 119 2.65 6.86 21.54
N THR A 120 3.03 7.77 20.67
CA THR A 120 3.32 7.43 19.26
C THR A 120 4.43 6.39 19.12
N GLU A 121 5.37 6.37 20.06
CA GLU A 121 6.45 5.39 20.09
C GLU A 121 5.92 3.96 20.21
N ASP A 122 4.87 3.72 20.99
CA ASP A 122 4.29 2.37 21.19
C ASP A 122 3.78 1.76 19.86
N LEU A 123 3.21 2.59 18.98
CA LEU A 123 2.81 2.15 17.65
C LEU A 123 4.03 1.91 16.77
N HIS A 124 5.00 2.82 16.81
CA HIS A 124 6.22 2.71 16.01
C HIS A 124 7.04 1.48 16.39
N GLU A 125 7.15 1.16 17.68
CA GLU A 125 7.83 -0.05 18.14
C GLU A 125 7.17 -1.31 17.58
N ARG A 126 5.84 -1.43 17.69
CA ARG A 126 5.09 -2.57 17.13
C ARG A 126 5.18 -2.63 15.60
N ARG A 127 5.16 -1.48 14.92
CA ARG A 127 5.36 -1.38 13.48
C ARG A 127 6.78 -1.83 13.10
N ASN A 128 7.80 -1.40 13.86
CA ASN A 128 9.19 -1.79 13.63
C ASN A 128 9.41 -3.28 13.91
N GLU A 129 8.80 -3.84 14.97
CA GLU A 129 8.81 -5.29 15.21
C GLU A 129 8.23 -6.06 14.01
N LEU A 130 7.09 -5.60 13.49
CA LEU A 130 6.48 -6.20 12.31
C LEU A 130 7.41 -6.11 11.08
N LEU A 131 8.02 -4.95 10.86
CA LEU A 131 8.97 -4.71 9.76
C LEU A 131 10.18 -5.67 9.81
N LEU A 132 10.73 -5.88 11.01
CA LEU A 132 11.82 -6.85 11.22
C LEU A 132 11.38 -8.28 10.94
N ARG A 133 10.19 -8.69 11.42
CA ARG A 133 9.63 -10.03 11.14
C ARG A 133 9.37 -10.24 9.64
N LEU A 134 9.01 -9.20 8.91
CA LEU A 134 8.88 -9.23 7.45
C LEU A 134 10.23 -9.32 6.72
N GLY A 135 11.35 -9.15 7.42
CA GLY A 135 12.68 -9.04 6.81
C GLY A 135 12.73 -7.89 5.81
N PHE A 136 12.08 -6.76 6.14
CA PHE A 136 11.93 -5.56 5.29
C PHE A 136 11.21 -5.80 3.96
N ARG A 137 10.59 -6.97 3.75
CA ARG A 137 9.82 -7.30 2.54
C ARG A 137 8.38 -6.84 2.66
N THR A 138 8.18 -5.54 2.67
CA THR A 138 6.87 -4.88 2.84
C THR A 138 6.10 -4.70 1.55
N TRP A 139 6.77 -4.81 0.42
CA TRP A 139 6.09 -4.74 -0.87
C TRP A 139 5.15 -5.93 -1.07
N VAL A 140 3.89 -5.64 -1.35
CA VAL A 140 2.89 -6.62 -1.76
C VAL A 140 2.36 -6.18 -3.13
N ASP A 141 2.57 -7.00 -4.14
CA ASP A 141 2.10 -6.69 -5.48
C ASP A 141 0.56 -6.81 -5.57
N ARG A 142 0.01 -6.12 -6.56
CA ARG A 142 -1.42 -6.09 -6.79
C ARG A 142 -2.02 -7.48 -7.03
N ASP A 143 -1.29 -8.33 -7.75
CA ASP A 143 -1.77 -9.67 -8.09
C ASP A 143 -1.92 -10.53 -6.85
N THR A 144 -0.98 -10.42 -5.90
CA THR A 144 -1.08 -11.06 -4.58
C THR A 144 -2.33 -10.59 -3.83
N CYS A 145 -2.61 -9.28 -3.78
CA CYS A 145 -3.82 -8.76 -3.15
C CYS A 145 -5.09 -9.29 -3.85
N VAL A 146 -5.12 -9.32 -5.17
CA VAL A 146 -6.25 -9.85 -5.95
C VAL A 146 -6.46 -11.33 -5.66
N LEU A 147 -5.40 -12.13 -5.58
CA LEU A 147 -5.49 -13.56 -5.22
C LEU A 147 -6.05 -13.78 -3.82
N ILE A 148 -5.63 -12.97 -2.84
CA ILE A 148 -6.16 -13.01 -1.47
C ILE A 148 -7.66 -12.71 -1.49
N MET A 149 -8.08 -11.62 -2.10
CA MET A 149 -9.49 -11.22 -2.19
C MET A 149 -10.34 -12.24 -2.94
N ALA A 150 -9.78 -12.91 -3.96
CA ALA A 150 -10.47 -13.91 -4.77
C ALA A 150 -10.89 -15.16 -3.97
N LYS A 151 -10.22 -15.48 -2.86
CA LYS A 151 -10.59 -16.61 -1.99
C LYS A 151 -11.94 -16.42 -1.32
N HIS A 152 -12.32 -15.17 -1.03
CA HIS A 152 -13.58 -14.82 -0.35
C HIS A 152 -14.26 -13.61 -1.02
N ARG A 153 -14.55 -13.73 -2.31
CA ARG A 153 -14.96 -12.62 -3.20
C ARG A 153 -16.14 -11.80 -2.71
N LEU A 154 -17.04 -12.39 -1.92
CA LEU A 154 -18.26 -11.75 -1.43
C LEU A 154 -18.10 -11.08 -0.07
N TYR A 155 -16.92 -11.15 0.54
CA TYR A 155 -16.71 -10.52 1.83
C TYR A 155 -16.74 -8.99 1.69
N TRP A 156 -17.49 -8.32 2.55
CA TRP A 156 -17.80 -6.89 2.43
C TRP A 156 -16.57 -5.98 2.41
N ALA A 157 -15.48 -6.35 3.10
CA ALA A 157 -14.26 -5.55 3.14
C ALA A 157 -13.64 -5.37 1.75
N TRP A 158 -13.84 -6.31 0.84
CA TRP A 158 -13.35 -6.25 -0.53
C TRP A 158 -14.17 -5.31 -1.45
N ALA A 159 -15.34 -4.85 -0.99
CA ALA A 159 -16.11 -3.80 -1.64
C ALA A 159 -15.60 -2.38 -1.33
N ARG A 160 -14.64 -2.23 -0.39
CA ARG A 160 -14.05 -0.94 -0.01
C ARG A 160 -13.07 -0.46 -1.08
N ASP A 161 -13.59 0.09 -2.15
CA ASP A 161 -12.80 0.57 -3.29
C ASP A 161 -12.70 2.11 -3.27
N ARG A 162 -11.54 2.63 -2.87
CA ARG A 162 -11.29 4.09 -2.80
C ARG A 162 -11.41 4.79 -4.16
N ARG A 163 -11.23 4.09 -5.28
CA ARG A 163 -11.30 4.65 -6.62
C ARG A 163 -12.64 5.30 -6.93
N ILE A 164 -13.70 4.83 -6.27
CA ILE A 164 -15.05 5.38 -6.42
C ILE A 164 -15.11 6.84 -5.92
N HIS A 165 -14.25 7.20 -4.96
CA HIS A 165 -14.28 8.50 -4.27
C HIS A 165 -13.04 9.35 -4.54
N HIS A 166 -11.85 8.75 -4.50
CA HIS A 166 -10.58 9.49 -4.48
C HIS A 166 -9.56 9.02 -5.53
N GLY A 167 -9.93 8.10 -6.42
CA GLY A 167 -9.00 7.53 -7.39
C GLY A 167 -7.94 6.63 -6.74
N TRP A 168 -6.81 6.50 -7.43
CA TRP A 168 -5.68 5.68 -6.99
C TRP A 168 -4.88 6.36 -5.89
N ALA A 169 -4.01 5.59 -5.23
CA ALA A 169 -2.99 6.15 -4.35
C ALA A 169 -2.11 7.15 -5.12
N ILE A 170 -1.92 8.34 -4.54
CA ILE A 170 -1.11 9.41 -5.15
C ILE A 170 0.24 9.41 -4.44
N ARG A 171 1.31 9.24 -5.22
CA ARG A 171 2.68 9.40 -4.74
C ARG A 171 3.12 10.84 -4.94
N SER A 172 4.03 11.32 -4.09
CA SER A 172 4.50 12.72 -4.14
C SER A 172 5.03 13.14 -5.51
N ARG A 173 5.62 12.22 -6.26
CA ARG A 173 6.12 12.45 -7.62
C ARG A 173 4.97 12.75 -8.58
N ASP A 174 3.89 11.98 -8.49
CA ASP A 174 2.71 12.12 -9.36
C ASP A 174 1.98 13.42 -9.07
N ALA A 175 1.96 13.87 -7.80
CA ALA A 175 1.35 15.14 -7.42
C ALA A 175 2.07 16.36 -8.01
N GLN A 176 3.39 16.31 -8.15
CA GLN A 176 4.17 17.38 -8.81
C GLN A 176 3.95 17.41 -10.32
N GLU A 177 3.87 16.26 -10.97
CA GLU A 177 3.58 16.18 -12.41
C GLU A 177 2.14 16.60 -12.73
N LEU A 178 1.17 16.27 -11.86
CA LEU A 178 -0.23 16.66 -12.00
C LEU A 178 -0.43 18.17 -11.94
N THR A 179 0.42 18.90 -11.21
CA THR A 179 0.32 20.38 -11.08
C THR A 179 1.05 21.12 -12.19
N ILE A 180 2.00 20.53 -12.89
CA ILE A 180 2.90 21.25 -13.81
C ILE A 180 2.58 21.00 -15.29
N ASN A 181 2.13 19.82 -15.72
CA ASN A 181 2.18 19.45 -17.13
C ASN A 181 0.97 18.73 -17.73
N GLY A 182 -0.20 18.70 -17.11
CA GLY A 182 -1.24 17.86 -17.64
C GLY A 182 -2.65 18.45 -17.72
N PRO A 183 -3.49 17.94 -18.66
CA PRO A 183 -4.91 18.23 -18.73
C PRO A 183 -5.68 17.65 -17.53
N TRP A 184 -4.99 17.03 -16.59
CA TRP A 184 -5.55 16.44 -15.37
C TRP A 184 -5.81 17.56 -14.37
N ARG A 185 -7.03 18.09 -14.41
CA ARG A 185 -7.50 18.99 -13.36
C ARG A 185 -7.36 18.30 -12.02
N ILE A 186 -6.91 19.04 -11.01
CA ILE A 186 -7.07 18.64 -9.60
C ILE A 186 -8.50 18.14 -9.46
N PRO A 187 -8.73 16.88 -9.10
CA PRO A 187 -10.09 16.39 -8.97
C PRO A 187 -10.82 17.27 -7.94
N PRO A 188 -12.10 17.55 -8.16
CA PRO A 188 -12.86 18.36 -7.21
C PRO A 188 -12.83 17.73 -5.83
N PRO A 189 -12.96 18.51 -4.75
CA PRO A 189 -13.03 17.97 -3.40
C PRO A 189 -14.12 16.89 -3.34
N CYS A 190 -13.84 15.82 -2.62
CA CYS A 190 -14.79 14.72 -2.49
C CYS A 190 -16.06 15.20 -1.80
N SER A 191 -17.20 15.11 -2.47
CA SER A 191 -18.52 15.50 -1.93
C SER A 191 -18.90 14.74 -0.65
N ARG A 192 -18.26 13.58 -0.40
CA ARG A 192 -18.56 12.73 0.75
C ARG A 192 -17.76 13.08 2.01
N CYS A 193 -16.51 13.46 1.88
CA CYS A 193 -15.65 13.81 3.01
C CYS A 193 -15.18 15.26 3.02
N ASN A 194 -15.48 16.01 1.96
CA ASN A 194 -15.05 17.39 1.76
C ASN A 194 -13.53 17.62 1.97
N THR A 195 -12.74 16.58 1.73
CA THR A 195 -11.28 16.63 1.87
C THR A 195 -10.67 16.88 0.50
N ASP A 196 -9.84 17.92 0.41
CA ASP A 196 -9.04 18.16 -0.79
C ASP A 196 -8.03 17.03 -0.97
N LEU A 197 -8.00 16.44 -2.15
CA LEU A 197 -7.17 15.27 -2.47
C LEU A 197 -5.67 15.53 -2.37
N ILE A 198 -5.23 16.77 -2.18
CA ILE A 198 -3.85 17.21 -2.37
C ILE A 198 -3.37 18.11 -1.22
N LEU A 199 -3.70 17.82 0.01
CA LEU A 199 -2.97 18.45 1.09
C LEU A 199 -1.93 17.46 1.65
N PRO A 200 -0.64 17.63 1.30
CA PRO A 200 0.41 16.96 2.05
C PRO A 200 0.24 17.36 3.52
N CYS A 201 0.34 16.39 4.41
CA CYS A 201 0.35 16.63 5.84
C CYS A 201 1.41 17.71 6.12
N LYS A 202 1.01 18.93 6.45
CA LYS A 202 1.93 20.03 6.74
C LYS A 202 2.91 19.55 7.81
N ARG A 203 4.18 19.42 7.46
CA ARG A 203 5.22 19.14 8.44
C ARG A 203 5.24 20.33 9.41
N LYS A 204 5.08 20.09 10.71
CA LYS A 204 5.33 21.11 11.72
C LYS A 204 6.78 21.58 11.54
N GLY A 205 6.98 22.83 11.11
CA GLY A 205 8.31 23.41 10.98
C GLY A 205 8.51 24.32 9.77
N GLN A 206 7.57 24.35 8.82
CA GLN A 206 7.67 25.34 7.75
C GLN A 206 6.95 26.60 8.20
N THR A 207 7.69 27.47 8.86
CA THR A 207 7.29 28.87 9.10
C THR A 207 7.13 29.52 7.72
N ASP A 208 5.93 30.00 7.44
CA ASP A 208 5.66 30.85 6.28
C ASP A 208 6.61 32.05 6.38
N ILE A 209 7.63 32.10 5.54
CA ILE A 209 8.42 33.30 5.34
C ILE A 209 7.47 34.27 4.67
N LYS A 210 6.89 35.18 5.47
CA LYS A 210 6.18 36.34 4.95
C LYS A 210 7.19 37.17 4.17
N VAL A 211 7.10 37.11 2.85
CA VAL A 211 7.74 38.09 1.98
C VAL A 211 7.01 39.41 2.25
N ALA A 212 7.67 40.34 2.89
CA ALA A 212 7.17 41.69 3.06
C ALA A 212 7.02 42.35 1.69
N PRO A 213 5.94 43.11 1.42
CA PRO A 213 5.81 43.87 0.19
C PRO A 213 6.89 44.95 0.16
N GLY A 214 7.72 44.90 -0.89
CA GLY A 214 8.72 45.90 -1.15
C GLY A 214 8.06 47.26 -1.32
N THR A 215 8.45 48.22 -0.49
CA THR A 215 8.15 49.63 -0.66
C THR A 215 8.83 50.11 -1.94
N ALA A 216 8.04 50.46 -2.94
CA ALA A 216 8.50 51.26 -4.07
C ALA A 216 8.73 52.67 -3.56
N GLU A 217 9.97 53.11 -3.52
CA GLU A 217 10.32 54.54 -3.41
C GLU A 217 10.57 55.12 -4.78
N SER A 218 10.07 56.29 -4.93
CA SER A 218 9.98 57.20 -6.07
C SER A 218 11.28 57.52 -6.80
#